data_6c3d8a3f4a135110add079a1e4126fb8
#
_entry.id   6c3d8a3f4a135110add079a1e4126fb8
#
_cell.length_a   1.000
_cell.length_b   1.000
_cell.length_c   1.000
_cell.angle_alpha   90.00
_cell.angle_beta   90.00
_cell.angle_gamma   90.00
#
_symmetry.space_group_name_H-M   'P 1'
#
loop_
_entity.id
_entity.type
_entity.pdbx_description
1 polymer ?
#
loop_
_entity_poly.entity_id
_entity_poly.type
_entity_poly.pdbx_seq_one_letter_code
_entity_poly.pdbx_strand_id
1 'polypeptide(L)'
;MILLGITTLLSAWVSWIAHLHGGLQSINFTQSNNSASEATAQYNYAIQSYLANYMAWNTLRDYQYELDVAKAEGNQTKIDLCTDKIEAFKKDTINGIIEEGIKWMKENNNDNPFNMPGIDEKYSEAAIRKKLFE
;
A
#
# COMPACT_ATOMS: atom_id res chain seq x y z
N MET A 1 -51.09 13.51 42.99
CA MET A 1 -49.93 12.75 43.46
C MET A 1 -49.60 11.55 42.58
N ILE A 2 -50.52 10.66 42.20
CA ILE A 2 -50.26 9.48 41.35
C ILE A 2 -49.76 9.84 39.95
N LEU A 3 -50.35 10.86 39.33
CA LEU A 3 -49.97 11.31 37.98
C LEU A 3 -48.51 11.79 37.92
N LEU A 4 -48.06 12.51 38.94
CA LEU A 4 -46.69 13.01 39.07
C LEU A 4 -45.66 11.86 39.20
N GLY A 5 -46.02 10.80 39.93
CA GLY A 5 -45.19 9.62 40.06
C GLY A 5 -45.04 8.83 38.75
N ILE A 6 -46.11 8.72 37.96
CA ILE A 6 -46.07 8.06 36.65
C ILE A 6 -45.23 8.84 35.68
N THR A 7 -45.33 10.17 35.63
CA THR A 7 -44.53 11.00 34.73
C THR A 7 -43.03 10.96 35.04
N THR A 8 -42.67 10.92 36.35
CA THR A 8 -41.24 10.79 36.75
C THR A 8 -40.67 9.42 36.37
N LEU A 9 -41.43 8.34 36.54
CA LEU A 9 -40.99 6.99 36.12
C LEU A 9 -40.81 6.89 34.62
N LEU A 10 -41.76 7.43 33.84
CA LEU A 10 -41.63 7.49 32.38
C LEU A 10 -40.42 8.32 31.89
N SER A 11 -40.20 9.46 32.53
CA SER A 11 -39.01 10.31 32.19
C SER A 11 -37.71 9.62 32.51
N ALA A 12 -37.62 8.91 33.65
CA ALA A 12 -36.44 8.13 34.01
C ALA A 12 -36.20 6.96 33.03
N TRP A 13 -37.28 6.27 32.63
CA TRP A 13 -37.21 5.20 31.63
C TRP A 13 -36.72 5.70 30.27
N VAL A 14 -37.28 6.79 29.75
CA VAL A 14 -36.87 7.38 28.47
C VAL A 14 -35.41 7.85 28.53
N SER A 15 -34.99 8.50 29.62
CA SER A 15 -33.62 8.91 29.84
C SER A 15 -32.66 7.72 29.84
N TRP A 16 -33.00 6.62 30.48
CA TRP A 16 -32.20 5.40 30.52
C TRP A 16 -32.04 4.78 29.14
N ILE A 17 -33.13 4.67 28.36
CA ILE A 17 -33.10 4.18 26.98
C ILE A 17 -32.25 5.11 26.09
N ALA A 18 -32.38 6.42 26.21
CA ALA A 18 -31.60 7.39 25.45
C ALA A 18 -30.09 7.24 25.75
N HIS A 19 -29.68 7.02 26.99
CA HIS A 19 -28.30 6.76 27.38
C HIS A 19 -27.76 5.46 26.80
N LEU A 20 -28.54 4.38 26.80
CA LEU A 20 -28.16 3.11 26.20
C LEU A 20 -27.95 3.24 24.69
N HIS A 21 -28.88 3.86 24.00
CA HIS A 21 -28.75 4.06 22.56
C HIS A 21 -27.59 5.02 22.19
N GLY A 22 -27.42 6.08 22.97
CA GLY A 22 -26.28 7.00 22.79
C GLY A 22 -24.94 6.31 23.02
N GLY A 23 -24.82 5.45 24.00
CA GLY A 23 -23.64 4.64 24.25
C GLY A 23 -23.31 3.68 23.10
N LEU A 24 -24.30 2.93 22.62
CA LEU A 24 -24.15 2.03 21.48
C LEU A 24 -23.78 2.78 20.20
N GLN A 25 -24.42 3.92 19.96
CA GLN A 25 -24.11 4.78 18.80
C GLN A 25 -22.67 5.29 18.85
N SER A 26 -22.19 5.73 20.03
CA SER A 26 -20.81 6.18 20.22
C SER A 26 -19.80 5.06 19.96
N ILE A 27 -20.06 3.85 20.45
CA ILE A 27 -19.21 2.68 20.20
C ILE A 27 -19.15 2.36 18.70
N ASN A 28 -20.31 2.28 18.03
CA ASN A 28 -20.38 1.99 16.60
C ASN A 28 -19.68 3.07 15.75
N PHE A 29 -19.83 4.35 16.13
CA PHE A 29 -19.16 5.46 15.48
C PHE A 29 -17.63 5.37 15.63
N THR A 30 -17.16 5.07 16.85
CA THR A 30 -15.72 4.89 17.12
C THR A 30 -15.15 3.72 16.33
N GLN A 31 -15.84 2.59 16.28
CA GLN A 31 -15.43 1.42 15.50
C GLN A 31 -15.38 1.73 14.01
N SER A 32 -16.38 2.44 13.49
CA SER A 32 -16.43 2.86 12.09
C SER A 32 -15.25 3.79 11.74
N ASN A 33 -14.97 4.77 12.60
CA ASN A 33 -13.84 5.70 12.40
C ASN A 33 -12.48 4.98 12.46
N ASN A 34 -12.31 4.03 13.38
CA ASN A 34 -11.10 3.23 13.48
C ASN A 34 -10.89 2.40 12.21
N SER A 35 -11.95 1.73 11.73
CA SER A 35 -11.89 0.96 10.49
C SER A 35 -11.56 1.83 9.27
N ALA A 36 -12.13 3.03 9.18
CA ALA A 36 -11.84 3.98 8.11
C ALA A 36 -10.38 4.47 8.17
N SER A 37 -9.86 4.76 9.36
CA SER A 37 -8.47 5.15 9.56
C SER A 37 -7.50 4.03 9.18
N GLU A 38 -7.83 2.79 9.54
CA GLU A 38 -7.06 1.61 9.16
C GLU A 38 -7.03 1.40 7.64
N ALA A 39 -8.17 1.47 6.98
CA ALA A 39 -8.25 1.35 5.53
C ALA A 39 -7.44 2.44 4.83
N THR A 40 -7.47 3.68 5.33
CA THR A 40 -6.67 4.79 4.82
C THR A 40 -5.17 4.54 5.00
N ALA A 41 -4.73 4.03 6.15
CA ALA A 41 -3.34 3.71 6.40
C ALA A 41 -2.83 2.58 5.47
N GLN A 42 -3.62 1.54 5.27
CA GLN A 42 -3.31 0.45 4.34
C GLN A 42 -3.21 0.94 2.90
N TYR A 43 -4.17 1.75 2.47
CA TYR A 43 -4.16 2.36 1.15
C TYR A 43 -2.93 3.23 0.91
N ASN A 44 -2.58 4.09 1.87
CA ASN A 44 -1.38 4.93 1.79
C ASN A 44 -0.11 4.09 1.71
N TYR A 45 -0.01 3.00 2.47
CA TYR A 45 1.13 2.09 2.42
C TYR A 45 1.25 1.40 1.05
N ALA A 46 0.14 0.91 0.51
CA ALA A 46 0.10 0.30 -0.82
C ALA A 46 0.59 1.28 -1.90
N ILE A 47 0.07 2.52 -1.89
CA ILE A 47 0.50 3.57 -2.83
C ILE A 47 1.98 3.92 -2.66
N GLN A 48 2.46 4.10 -1.44
CA GLN A 48 3.87 4.42 -1.19
C GLN A 48 4.79 3.30 -1.70
N SER A 49 4.42 2.05 -1.47
CA SER A 49 5.17 0.89 -1.96
C SER A 49 5.17 0.81 -3.49
N TYR A 50 4.02 1.07 -4.11
CA TYR A 50 3.91 1.13 -5.56
C TYR A 50 4.79 2.24 -6.15
N LEU A 51 4.71 3.45 -5.60
CA LEU A 51 5.50 4.60 -6.06
C LEU A 51 7.00 4.37 -5.87
N ALA A 52 7.42 3.80 -4.74
CA ALA A 52 8.82 3.46 -4.50
C ALA A 52 9.34 2.47 -5.56
N ASN A 53 8.58 1.43 -5.86
CA ASN A 53 8.92 0.45 -6.88
C ASN A 53 8.89 1.05 -8.30
N TYR A 54 7.95 1.96 -8.57
CA TYR A 54 7.91 2.68 -9.84
C TYR A 54 9.14 3.56 -10.05
N MET A 55 9.58 4.26 -9.01
CA MET A 55 10.81 5.06 -9.05
C MET A 55 12.05 4.16 -9.21
N ALA A 56 12.11 3.03 -8.51
CA ALA A 56 13.18 2.06 -8.65
C ALA A 56 13.26 1.51 -10.08
N TRP A 57 12.13 1.19 -10.69
CA TRP A 57 12.08 0.76 -12.09
C TRP A 57 12.59 1.82 -13.06
N ASN A 58 12.16 3.07 -12.89
CA ASN A 58 12.66 4.16 -13.75
C ASN A 58 14.17 4.34 -13.60
N THR A 59 14.70 4.32 -12.38
CA THR A 59 16.13 4.38 -12.12
C THR A 59 16.88 3.21 -12.81
N LEU A 60 16.33 2.01 -12.74
CA LEU A 60 16.90 0.84 -13.40
C LEU A 60 16.93 1.01 -14.93
N ARG A 61 15.86 1.57 -15.50
CA ARG A 61 15.83 1.89 -16.94
C ARG A 61 16.88 2.93 -17.34
N ASP A 62 17.08 3.96 -16.53
CA ASP A 62 18.10 4.98 -16.77
C ASP A 62 19.50 4.36 -16.75
N TYR A 63 19.80 3.48 -15.80
CA TYR A 63 21.08 2.76 -15.75
C TYR A 63 21.26 1.82 -16.95
N GLN A 64 20.17 1.19 -17.39
CA GLN A 64 20.20 0.36 -18.59
C GLN A 64 20.50 1.19 -19.84
N TYR A 65 19.91 2.37 -19.94
CA TYR A 65 20.19 3.31 -21.03
C TYR A 65 21.67 3.79 -21.00
N GLU A 66 22.22 4.13 -19.82
CA GLU A 66 23.64 4.46 -19.66
C GLU A 66 24.55 3.32 -20.15
N LEU A 67 24.20 2.07 -19.83
CA LEU A 67 24.93 0.89 -20.30
C LEU A 67 24.87 0.74 -21.83
N ASP A 68 23.70 0.96 -22.43
CA ASP A 68 23.51 0.84 -23.87
C ASP A 68 24.32 1.94 -24.63
N VAL A 69 24.38 3.15 -24.08
CA VAL A 69 25.23 4.22 -24.58
C VAL A 69 26.73 3.85 -24.51
N ALA A 70 27.15 3.31 -23.31
CA ALA A 70 28.55 2.89 -23.13
C ALA A 70 28.97 1.79 -24.13
N LYS A 71 28.05 0.86 -24.43
CA LYS A 71 28.24 -0.17 -25.46
C LYS A 71 28.37 0.42 -26.86
N ALA A 72 27.50 1.39 -27.19
CA ALA A 72 27.55 2.07 -28.48
C ALA A 72 28.87 2.88 -28.67
N GLU A 73 29.40 3.45 -27.59
CA GLU A 73 30.70 4.12 -27.56
C GLU A 73 31.89 3.15 -27.62
N GLY A 74 31.69 1.86 -27.38
CA GLY A 74 32.77 0.86 -27.30
C GLY A 74 33.68 1.04 -26.08
N ASN A 75 33.25 1.72 -25.05
CA ASN A 75 34.04 2.03 -23.86
C ASN A 75 33.91 0.93 -22.81
N GLN A 76 34.85 -0.03 -22.82
CA GLN A 76 34.81 -1.19 -21.93
C GLN A 76 34.79 -0.80 -20.47
N THR A 77 35.55 0.17 -20.04
CA THR A 77 35.59 0.63 -18.64
C THR A 77 34.21 1.15 -18.15
N LYS A 78 33.54 1.92 -19.02
CA LYS A 78 32.19 2.39 -18.74
C LYS A 78 31.17 1.23 -18.69
N ILE A 79 31.29 0.26 -19.61
CA ILE A 79 30.43 -0.92 -19.66
C ILE A 79 30.52 -1.70 -18.33
N ASP A 80 31.73 -1.98 -17.85
CA ASP A 80 31.96 -2.70 -16.61
C ASP A 80 31.38 -1.93 -15.43
N LEU A 81 31.63 -0.63 -15.35
CA LEU A 81 31.11 0.24 -14.27
C LEU A 81 29.56 0.29 -14.26
N CYS A 82 28.93 0.45 -15.43
CA CYS A 82 27.47 0.46 -15.54
C CYS A 82 26.86 -0.91 -15.18
N THR A 83 27.54 -2.00 -15.55
CA THR A 83 27.10 -3.36 -15.22
C THR A 83 27.11 -3.59 -13.70
N ASP A 84 28.21 -3.25 -13.04
CA ASP A 84 28.34 -3.35 -11.58
C ASP A 84 27.29 -2.51 -10.85
N LYS A 85 27.07 -1.28 -11.35
CA LYS A 85 26.04 -0.37 -10.81
C LYS A 85 24.63 -0.97 -10.91
N ILE A 86 24.28 -1.58 -12.05
CA ILE A 86 23.00 -2.24 -12.27
C ILE A 86 22.83 -3.44 -11.36
N GLU A 87 23.86 -4.27 -11.22
CA GLU A 87 23.81 -5.46 -10.37
C GLU A 87 23.65 -5.09 -8.90
N ALA A 88 24.43 -4.12 -8.40
CA ALA A 88 24.30 -3.60 -7.05
C ALA A 88 22.90 -3.05 -6.79
N PHE A 89 22.40 -2.19 -7.70
CA PHE A 89 21.07 -1.62 -7.56
C PHE A 89 19.97 -2.67 -7.56
N LYS A 90 20.04 -3.67 -8.44
CA LYS A 90 19.07 -4.78 -8.46
C LYS A 90 19.06 -5.54 -7.15
N LYS A 91 20.22 -5.88 -6.62
CA LYS A 91 20.36 -6.61 -5.37
C LYS A 91 19.78 -5.86 -4.18
N ASP A 92 19.98 -4.54 -4.12
CA ASP A 92 19.60 -3.74 -2.97
C ASP A 92 18.16 -3.23 -3.03
N THR A 93 17.63 -3.01 -4.25
CA THR A 93 16.37 -2.27 -4.42
C THR A 93 15.28 -3.10 -5.10
N ILE A 94 15.63 -4.01 -6.01
CA ILE A 94 14.64 -4.78 -6.77
C ILE A 94 14.34 -6.07 -6.03
N ASN A 95 13.19 -6.12 -5.34
CA ASN A 95 12.73 -7.27 -4.58
C ASN A 95 11.19 -7.38 -4.59
N GLY A 96 10.68 -8.53 -4.14
CA GLY A 96 9.24 -8.74 -3.96
C GLY A 96 8.42 -8.50 -5.22
N ILE A 97 7.38 -7.67 -5.11
CA ILE A 97 6.37 -7.48 -6.17
C ILE A 97 6.98 -6.94 -7.47
N ILE A 98 7.94 -6.01 -7.39
CA ILE A 98 8.57 -5.46 -8.60
C ILE A 98 9.47 -6.48 -9.30
N GLU A 99 10.13 -7.36 -8.55
CA GLU A 99 10.92 -8.44 -9.12
C GLU A 99 10.03 -9.41 -9.92
N GLU A 100 8.88 -9.79 -9.36
CA GLU A 100 7.88 -10.60 -10.08
C GLU A 100 7.38 -9.91 -11.34
N GLY A 101 7.08 -8.60 -11.26
CA GLY A 101 6.66 -7.82 -12.40
C GLY A 101 7.71 -7.77 -13.52
N ILE A 102 8.99 -7.60 -13.16
CA ILE A 102 10.10 -7.60 -14.14
C ILE A 102 10.25 -8.98 -14.79
N LYS A 103 10.09 -10.06 -14.03
CA LYS A 103 10.12 -11.43 -14.57
C LYS A 103 8.98 -11.64 -15.56
N TRP A 104 7.75 -11.31 -15.14
CA TRP A 104 6.57 -11.40 -16.00
C TRP A 104 6.74 -10.58 -17.30
N MET A 105 7.23 -9.34 -17.18
CA MET A 105 7.49 -8.45 -18.31
C MET A 105 8.40 -9.12 -19.36
N LYS A 106 9.50 -9.75 -18.92
CA LYS A 106 10.44 -10.44 -19.82
C LYS A 106 9.81 -11.68 -20.47
N GLU A 107 9.04 -12.45 -19.71
CA GLU A 107 8.38 -13.67 -20.21
C GLU A 107 7.28 -13.35 -21.23
N ASN A 108 6.62 -12.19 -21.10
CA ASN A 108 5.51 -11.78 -21.96
C ASN A 108 5.90 -10.75 -23.03
N ASN A 109 7.20 -10.49 -23.21
CA ASN A 109 7.72 -9.50 -24.16
C ASN A 109 7.03 -8.13 -24.01
N ASN A 110 6.82 -7.71 -22.76
CA ASN A 110 6.23 -6.42 -22.40
C ASN A 110 7.35 -5.43 -22.02
N ASP A 111 7.08 -4.14 -22.06
CA ASP A 111 8.05 -3.08 -21.75
C ASP A 111 7.87 -2.48 -20.35
N ASN A 112 6.80 -2.87 -19.66
CA ASN A 112 6.45 -2.31 -18.38
C ASN A 112 6.05 -3.41 -17.37
N PRO A 113 6.77 -3.58 -16.23
CA PRO A 113 6.47 -4.57 -15.21
C PRO A 113 5.12 -4.33 -14.51
N PHE A 114 4.63 -3.10 -14.50
CA PHE A 114 3.35 -2.74 -13.88
C PHE A 114 2.13 -3.11 -14.72
N ASN A 115 2.33 -3.59 -15.95
CA ASN A 115 1.26 -4.18 -16.76
C ASN A 115 0.95 -5.65 -16.37
N MET A 116 1.68 -6.21 -15.39
CA MET A 116 1.39 -7.55 -14.89
C MET A 116 -0.02 -7.63 -14.32
N PRO A 117 -0.86 -8.59 -14.78
CA PRO A 117 -2.20 -8.78 -14.26
C PRO A 117 -2.18 -9.00 -12.74
N GLY A 118 -3.06 -8.30 -12.01
CA GLY A 118 -3.18 -8.44 -10.55
C GLY A 118 -2.06 -7.79 -9.75
N ILE A 119 -1.23 -6.93 -10.35
CA ILE A 119 -0.14 -6.27 -9.61
C ILE A 119 -0.68 -5.32 -8.54
N ASP A 120 -1.78 -4.64 -8.81
CA ASP A 120 -2.41 -3.71 -7.87
C ASP A 120 -2.96 -4.45 -6.63
N GLU A 121 -3.55 -5.63 -6.84
CA GLU A 121 -4.01 -6.50 -5.76
C GLU A 121 -2.84 -6.96 -4.88
N LYS A 122 -1.68 -7.29 -5.48
CA LYS A 122 -0.48 -7.67 -4.72
C LYS A 122 0.02 -6.56 -3.79
N TYR A 123 0.00 -5.30 -4.23
CA TYR A 123 0.35 -4.16 -3.36
C TYR A 123 -0.65 -3.98 -2.22
N SER A 124 -1.93 -4.15 -2.51
CA SER A 124 -2.99 -4.08 -1.50
C SER A 124 -2.88 -5.21 -0.48
N GLU A 125 -2.66 -6.44 -0.91
CA GLU A 125 -2.45 -7.59 -0.03
C GLU A 125 -1.20 -7.43 0.84
N ALA A 126 -0.09 -6.93 0.27
CA ALA A 126 1.14 -6.69 1.03
C ALA A 126 0.93 -5.65 2.15
N ALA A 127 0.12 -4.62 1.90
CA ALA A 127 -0.24 -3.62 2.89
C ALA A 127 -1.07 -4.21 4.05
N ILE A 128 -2.01 -5.11 3.72
CA ILE A 128 -2.83 -5.81 4.71
C ILE A 128 -1.98 -6.75 5.56
N ARG A 129 -1.09 -7.54 4.91
CA ARG A 129 -0.21 -8.48 5.61
C ARG A 129 0.74 -7.80 6.58
N LYS A 130 1.34 -6.67 6.20
CA LYS A 130 2.25 -5.92 7.07
C LYS A 130 1.62 -5.63 8.44
N LYS A 131 0.35 -5.25 8.47
CA LYS A 131 -0.36 -4.95 9.70
C LYS A 131 -0.62 -6.18 10.59
N LEU A 132 -0.75 -7.37 10.00
CA LEU A 132 -1.00 -8.60 10.77
C LEU A 132 0.24 -9.05 11.56
N PHE A 133 1.42 -8.51 11.28
CA PHE A 133 2.70 -8.89 11.90
C PHE A 133 3.37 -7.74 12.68
N GLU A 134 2.77 -6.54 12.70
CA GLU A 134 3.11 -5.43 13.60
C GLU A 134 2.15 -5.37 14.81
#